data_0e0d2c615c2ecb7f1aacf73da753bb46
#
_entry.id   0e0d2c615c2ecb7f1aacf73da753bb46
#
_cell.length_a   1.000
_cell.length_b   1.000
_cell.length_c   1.000
_cell.angle_alpha   90.00
_cell.angle_beta   90.00
_cell.angle_gamma   90.00
#
_symmetry.space_group_name_H-M   'P 1'
#
loop_
_entity.id
_entity.type
_entity.pdbx_description
1 polymer ?
#
loop_
_entity_poly.entity_id
_entity_poly.type
_entity_poly.pdbx_seq_one_letter_code
_entity_poly.pdbx_strand_id
1 'polypeptide(L)'
;MLDVNRMTGVDWYYNRTTSKNYSSFSDENVLEINRFDKSGEIKGVDLRGVIDSVAGTWRDEGENILAVDWKNGNAETWTVENCTSKKLVVNNGWGEREYITKPSYLENLTGDAFWVNKFVDGVSKPQLGFRISNDRSMRAGFVLALLSDDESVKLKNYNNVWKGEADISRVEDRRIRFSCRIGSDYVKFDEFITADNFPSMRLTDIDFTSSIKAGYPNQLEIEWNKFEGENVYYKMEVYSKDNEADVYFESGLFSYDNGKYTLNESTIGKINKLNKIDSKKEYPLRLTAVMLEPGVASNSVIAESRIQAVVYVTAKYLLGK
;
A
#
# COMPACT_ATOMS: atom_id res chain seq x y z
N MET A 1 7.79 -40.60 1.12
CA MET A 1 9.02 -39.80 0.94
C MET A 1 8.59 -38.39 0.55
N LEU A 2 9.07 -37.38 1.24
CA LEU A 2 8.76 -35.98 0.99
C LEU A 2 9.23 -35.60 -0.42
N ASP A 3 8.32 -35.01 -1.20
CA ASP A 3 8.71 -34.35 -2.46
C ASP A 3 9.05 -32.87 -2.17
N VAL A 4 10.32 -32.63 -1.94
CA VAL A 4 10.86 -31.28 -1.65
C VAL A 4 10.47 -30.25 -2.72
N ASN A 5 10.31 -30.66 -3.97
CA ASN A 5 9.89 -29.74 -5.04
C ASN A 5 8.47 -29.20 -4.87
N ARG A 6 7.61 -29.91 -4.13
CA ARG A 6 6.26 -29.41 -3.82
C ARG A 6 6.25 -28.40 -2.69
N MET A 7 7.25 -28.46 -1.84
CA MET A 7 7.36 -27.54 -0.69
C MET A 7 8.09 -26.25 -1.05
N THR A 8 9.13 -26.34 -1.91
CA THR A 8 10.00 -25.21 -2.23
C THR A 8 9.42 -24.28 -3.28
N GLY A 9 9.70 -22.98 -3.15
CA GLY A 9 9.26 -21.94 -4.09
C GLY A 9 7.78 -21.58 -3.98
N VAL A 10 7.08 -22.08 -2.98
CA VAL A 10 5.66 -21.81 -2.70
C VAL A 10 5.55 -20.91 -1.47
N ASP A 11 4.67 -19.91 -1.55
CA ASP A 11 4.33 -19.07 -0.40
C ASP A 11 3.32 -19.81 0.48
N TRP A 12 3.81 -20.26 1.64
CA TRP A 12 3.04 -21.00 2.61
C TRP A 12 2.48 -20.07 3.68
N TYR A 13 1.17 -19.93 3.72
CA TYR A 13 0.43 -19.19 4.72
C TYR A 13 0.17 -20.09 5.91
N TYR A 14 0.69 -19.73 7.07
CA TYR A 14 0.39 -20.47 8.29
C TYR A 14 -1.10 -20.32 8.59
N ASN A 15 -1.82 -21.44 8.50
CA ASN A 15 -3.25 -21.49 8.77
C ASN A 15 -3.47 -21.57 10.28
N ARG A 16 -3.22 -20.47 10.96
CA ARG A 16 -3.66 -20.35 12.36
C ARG A 16 -5.17 -20.35 12.32
N THR A 17 -5.77 -21.39 12.88
CA THR A 17 -7.23 -21.47 13.01
C THR A 17 -7.75 -20.14 13.47
N THR A 18 -8.66 -19.56 12.72
CA THR A 18 -9.36 -18.34 13.05
C THR A 18 -9.85 -18.44 14.50
N SER A 19 -9.09 -17.88 15.43
CA SER A 19 -9.48 -17.83 16.82
C SER A 19 -10.77 -17.04 16.91
N LYS A 20 -11.82 -17.63 17.44
CA LYS A 20 -13.11 -16.96 17.61
C LYS A 20 -13.07 -15.85 18.67
N ASN A 21 -11.96 -15.70 19.38
CA ASN A 21 -11.78 -14.69 20.43
C ASN A 21 -10.99 -13.49 19.92
N TYR A 22 -11.69 -12.56 19.33
CA TYR A 22 -11.17 -11.36 18.65
C TYR A 22 -11.02 -10.12 19.54
N SER A 23 -10.94 -10.29 20.85
CA SER A 23 -10.91 -9.16 21.78
C SER A 23 -9.53 -8.53 21.98
N SER A 24 -8.46 -9.15 21.50
CA SER A 24 -7.11 -8.61 21.63
C SER A 24 -6.41 -8.54 20.28
N PHE A 25 -5.74 -7.42 20.04
CA PHE A 25 -4.78 -7.24 18.94
C PHE A 25 -3.44 -7.94 19.25
N SER A 26 -3.47 -9.17 19.78
CA SER A 26 -2.26 -9.91 20.12
C SER A 26 -1.49 -10.34 18.88
N ASP A 27 -0.18 -10.45 18.99
CA ASP A 27 0.72 -10.92 17.93
C ASP A 27 0.36 -12.30 17.39
N GLU A 28 -0.31 -13.12 18.19
CA GLU A 28 -0.75 -14.48 17.84
C GLU A 28 -1.62 -14.58 16.60
N ASN A 29 -2.19 -13.46 16.13
CA ASN A 29 -3.07 -13.41 14.97
C ASN A 29 -2.44 -12.77 13.72
N VAL A 30 -1.14 -12.50 13.74
CA VAL A 30 -0.45 -11.94 12.58
C VAL A 30 -0.28 -13.01 11.51
N LEU A 31 -0.59 -12.65 10.28
CA LEU A 31 -0.40 -13.52 9.14
C LEU A 31 1.09 -13.80 8.94
N GLU A 32 1.46 -15.06 8.97
CA GLU A 32 2.81 -15.52 8.74
C GLU A 32 2.87 -16.21 7.38
N ILE A 33 3.75 -15.74 6.52
CA ILE A 33 3.92 -16.27 5.17
C ILE A 33 5.39 -16.63 4.99
N ASN A 34 5.66 -17.91 4.76
CA ASN A 34 7.00 -18.45 4.63
C ASN A 34 7.20 -19.10 3.25
N ARG A 35 8.34 -18.84 2.64
CA ARG A 35 8.79 -19.51 1.43
C ARG A 35 10.05 -20.33 1.74
N PHE A 36 9.96 -21.64 1.54
CA PHE A 36 11.12 -22.51 1.64
C PHE A 36 11.89 -22.47 0.33
N ASP A 37 13.14 -22.07 0.39
CA ASP A 37 14.00 -21.97 -0.79
C ASP A 37 14.84 -23.25 -0.94
N LYS A 38 15.17 -23.61 -2.18
CA LYS A 38 16.03 -24.77 -2.47
C LYS A 38 17.46 -24.62 -1.92
N SER A 39 17.89 -23.40 -1.59
CA SER A 39 19.17 -23.13 -0.93
C SER A 39 19.20 -23.56 0.53
N GLY A 40 18.04 -23.94 1.12
CA GLY A 40 17.91 -24.23 2.54
C GLY A 40 17.53 -23.03 3.39
N GLU A 41 17.19 -21.89 2.78
CA GLU A 41 16.66 -20.72 3.51
C GLU A 41 15.14 -20.79 3.64
N ILE A 42 14.62 -20.24 4.75
CA ILE A 42 13.21 -19.92 4.93
C ILE A 42 13.10 -18.40 4.85
N LYS A 43 12.35 -17.91 3.88
CA LYS A 43 12.15 -16.48 3.62
C LYS A 43 10.79 -16.05 4.13
N GLY A 44 10.76 -14.99 4.93
CA GLY A 44 9.55 -14.25 5.25
C GLY A 44 9.10 -13.50 4.01
N VAL A 45 7.81 -13.52 3.72
CA VAL A 45 7.23 -12.96 2.50
C VAL A 45 6.04 -12.09 2.89
N ASP A 46 5.87 -10.94 2.26
CA ASP A 46 4.70 -10.10 2.42
C ASP A 46 3.50 -10.62 1.60
N LEU A 47 2.35 -9.95 1.71
CA LEU A 47 1.14 -10.31 0.96
C LEU A 47 1.31 -10.23 -0.56
N ARG A 48 2.28 -9.51 -1.05
CA ARG A 48 2.60 -9.33 -2.48
C ARG A 48 3.53 -10.43 -3.01
N GLY A 49 4.08 -11.26 -2.11
CA GLY A 49 5.08 -12.26 -2.43
C GLY A 49 6.51 -11.71 -2.49
N VAL A 50 6.73 -10.49 -2.02
CA VAL A 50 8.07 -9.89 -1.93
C VAL A 50 8.77 -10.43 -0.69
N ILE A 51 10.03 -10.81 -0.83
CA ILE A 51 10.86 -11.27 0.29
C ILE A 51 11.26 -10.06 1.11
N ASP A 52 10.88 -10.07 2.40
CA ASP A 52 11.22 -9.02 3.36
C ASP A 52 12.42 -9.39 4.23
N SER A 53 12.59 -10.69 4.55
CA SER A 53 13.62 -11.15 5.48
C SER A 53 13.98 -12.62 5.28
N VAL A 54 15.09 -13.04 5.87
CA VAL A 54 15.39 -14.45 6.13
C VAL A 54 14.82 -14.79 7.50
N ALA A 55 13.81 -15.65 7.53
CA ALA A 55 13.13 -16.11 8.74
C ALA A 55 13.87 -17.26 9.44
N GLY A 56 14.63 -18.05 8.70
CA GLY A 56 15.38 -19.19 9.23
C GLY A 56 16.05 -20.01 8.13
N THR A 57 16.50 -21.21 8.51
CA THR A 57 17.02 -22.20 7.59
C THR A 57 16.33 -23.54 7.78
N TRP A 58 16.37 -24.39 6.76
CA TRP A 58 15.83 -25.73 6.80
C TRP A 58 16.74 -26.71 6.06
N ARG A 59 16.66 -27.98 6.46
CA ARG A 59 17.31 -29.08 5.75
C ARG A 59 16.47 -30.34 5.82
N ASP A 60 16.54 -31.14 4.78
CA ASP A 60 15.91 -32.44 4.70
C ASP A 60 16.81 -33.51 5.37
N GLU A 61 16.35 -34.11 6.44
CA GLU A 61 17.04 -35.17 7.18
C GLU A 61 16.66 -36.57 6.66
N GLY A 62 15.79 -36.66 5.64
CA GLY A 62 15.24 -37.90 5.13
C GLY A 62 14.01 -38.37 5.92
N GLU A 63 13.36 -39.45 5.46
CA GLU A 63 12.19 -40.07 6.11
C GLU A 63 11.03 -39.08 6.43
N ASN A 64 10.84 -38.04 5.62
CA ASN A 64 9.89 -36.93 5.83
C ASN A 64 10.21 -36.06 7.06
N ILE A 65 11.46 -36.01 7.48
CA ILE A 65 11.90 -35.20 8.59
C ILE A 65 12.64 -33.97 8.07
N LEU A 66 12.27 -32.80 8.57
CA LEU A 66 12.95 -31.54 8.33
C LEU A 66 13.52 -31.01 9.63
N ALA A 67 14.77 -30.59 9.61
CA ALA A 67 15.32 -29.74 10.65
C ALA A 67 15.10 -28.27 10.26
N VAL A 68 14.57 -27.48 11.17
CA VAL A 68 14.25 -26.05 11.00
C VAL A 68 14.90 -25.26 12.08
N ASP A 69 15.73 -24.31 11.70
CA ASP A 69 16.41 -23.37 12.60
C ASP A 69 15.89 -21.95 12.33
N TRP A 70 15.11 -21.41 13.26
CA TRP A 70 14.56 -20.07 13.14
C TRP A 70 15.56 -18.99 13.55
N LYS A 71 15.48 -17.83 12.91
CA LYS A 71 16.35 -16.68 13.20
C LYS A 71 16.30 -16.20 14.66
N ASN A 72 15.19 -16.46 15.37
CA ASN A 72 15.04 -16.15 16.79
C ASN A 72 15.79 -17.11 17.73
N GLY A 73 16.53 -18.08 17.16
CA GLY A 73 17.31 -19.07 17.90
C GLY A 73 16.55 -20.35 18.26
N ASN A 74 15.29 -20.47 17.88
CA ASN A 74 14.52 -21.71 18.08
C ASN A 74 14.88 -22.72 17.02
N ALA A 75 15.18 -23.94 17.43
CA ALA A 75 15.37 -25.10 16.56
C ALA A 75 14.21 -26.07 16.71
N GLU A 76 13.68 -26.54 15.60
CA GLU A 76 12.56 -27.48 15.57
C GLU A 76 12.89 -28.66 14.64
N THR A 77 12.34 -29.83 14.98
CA THR A 77 12.31 -30.99 14.07
C THR A 77 10.88 -31.20 13.64
N TRP A 78 10.64 -31.19 12.36
CA TRP A 78 9.32 -31.37 11.78
C TRP A 78 9.18 -32.72 11.12
N THR A 79 8.15 -33.46 11.45
CA THR A 79 7.71 -34.61 10.66
C THR A 79 6.67 -34.11 9.66
N VAL A 80 6.95 -34.25 8.36
CA VAL A 80 6.00 -33.86 7.31
C VAL A 80 4.97 -34.97 7.14
N GLU A 81 3.75 -34.69 7.55
CA GLU A 81 2.63 -35.62 7.49
C GLU A 81 1.93 -35.57 6.11
N ASN A 82 1.86 -34.40 5.54
CA ASN A 82 1.24 -34.18 4.23
C ASN A 82 1.90 -33.01 3.49
N CYS A 83 2.19 -33.20 2.20
CA CYS A 83 2.67 -32.15 1.32
C CYS A 83 2.02 -32.28 -0.07
N THR A 84 1.08 -31.39 -0.35
CA THR A 84 0.43 -31.27 -1.67
C THR A 84 0.78 -29.91 -2.29
N SER A 85 0.30 -29.63 -3.48
CA SER A 85 0.44 -28.29 -4.10
C SER A 85 -0.33 -27.17 -3.38
N LYS A 86 -1.19 -27.50 -2.42
CA LYS A 86 -2.06 -26.52 -1.74
C LYS A 86 -1.97 -26.57 -0.21
N LYS A 87 -1.36 -27.61 0.34
CA LYS A 87 -1.36 -27.84 1.78
C LYS A 87 -0.07 -28.53 2.20
N LEU A 88 0.56 -28.00 3.25
CA LEU A 88 1.68 -28.60 3.95
C LEU A 88 1.28 -28.78 5.42
N VAL A 89 1.35 -30.01 5.92
CA VAL A 89 1.08 -30.35 7.31
C VAL A 89 2.34 -30.92 7.92
N VAL A 90 2.75 -30.35 9.02
CA VAL A 90 3.94 -30.75 9.78
C VAL A 90 3.60 -30.93 11.24
N ASN A 91 4.27 -31.87 11.88
CA ASN A 91 4.22 -32.07 13.33
C ASN A 91 5.59 -31.74 13.92
N ASN A 92 5.65 -30.80 14.85
CA ASN A 92 6.91 -30.34 15.45
C ASN A 92 7.16 -30.92 16.86
N GLY A 93 6.43 -31.98 17.22
CA GLY A 93 6.52 -32.60 18.54
C GLY A 93 5.65 -31.94 19.62
N TRP A 94 5.19 -30.69 19.38
CA TRP A 94 4.25 -29.97 20.26
C TRP A 94 2.83 -29.97 19.70
N GLY A 95 2.70 -30.31 18.42
CA GLY A 95 1.43 -30.38 17.75
C GLY A 95 1.55 -30.25 16.23
N GLU A 96 0.42 -30.41 15.58
CA GLU A 96 0.28 -30.28 14.13
C GLU A 96 0.20 -28.78 13.76
N ARG A 97 0.95 -28.41 12.73
CA ARG A 97 0.86 -27.11 12.07
C ARG A 97 0.44 -27.29 10.63
N GLU A 98 -0.52 -26.52 10.22
CA GLU A 98 -1.01 -26.52 8.85
C GLU A 98 -0.59 -25.23 8.13
N TYR A 99 -0.03 -25.39 6.96
CA TYR A 99 0.26 -24.31 6.03
C TYR A 99 -0.53 -24.54 4.75
N ILE A 100 -1.09 -23.47 4.20
CA ILE A 100 -1.86 -23.50 2.95
C ILE A 100 -1.29 -22.50 1.95
N THR A 101 -1.59 -22.68 0.68
CA THR A 101 -1.37 -21.63 -0.32
C THR A 101 -2.30 -20.44 -0.06
N LYS A 102 -2.06 -19.31 -0.72
CA LYS A 102 -2.81 -18.08 -0.50
C LYS A 102 -4.33 -18.32 -0.42
N PRO A 103 -4.96 -18.04 0.73
CA PRO A 103 -6.41 -18.23 0.88
C PRO A 103 -7.19 -17.29 -0.05
N SER A 104 -8.34 -17.73 -0.55
CA SER A 104 -9.14 -16.96 -1.50
C SER A 104 -9.61 -15.59 -0.96
N TYR A 105 -9.80 -15.46 0.35
CA TYR A 105 -10.21 -14.18 0.94
C TYR A 105 -9.07 -13.15 0.98
N LEU A 106 -7.82 -13.57 0.73
CA LEU A 106 -6.65 -12.70 0.65
C LEU A 106 -6.23 -12.38 -0.79
N GLU A 107 -6.87 -12.99 -1.82
CA GLU A 107 -6.39 -12.90 -3.21
C GLU A 107 -6.15 -11.46 -3.68
N ASN A 108 -7.07 -10.56 -3.38
CA ASN A 108 -6.99 -9.16 -3.80
C ASN A 108 -6.78 -8.20 -2.62
N LEU A 109 -6.36 -8.72 -1.47
CA LEU A 109 -5.97 -7.87 -0.36
C LEU A 109 -4.59 -7.29 -0.63
N THR A 110 -4.50 -5.98 -0.64
CA THR A 110 -3.24 -5.24 -0.74
C THR A 110 -3.16 -4.22 0.37
N GLY A 111 -2.00 -4.14 1.01
CA GLY A 111 -1.65 -3.09 1.94
C GLY A 111 -0.46 -2.31 1.41
N ASP A 112 -0.33 -1.07 1.83
CA ASP A 112 0.77 -0.21 1.48
C ASP A 112 0.97 0.84 2.58
N ALA A 113 2.21 0.99 3.03
CA ALA A 113 2.65 2.03 3.94
C ALA A 113 3.77 2.83 3.26
N PHE A 114 3.60 4.13 3.15
CA PHE A 114 4.49 4.96 2.34
C PHE A 114 4.68 6.35 2.93
N TRP A 115 5.82 6.97 2.64
CA TRP A 115 6.08 8.34 3.01
C TRP A 115 5.23 9.31 2.18
N VAL A 116 4.66 10.32 2.85
CA VAL A 116 3.92 11.41 2.20
C VAL A 116 4.47 12.74 2.66
N ASN A 117 4.85 13.59 1.73
CA ASN A 117 5.13 14.99 2.00
C ASN A 117 4.07 15.87 1.32
N LYS A 118 3.29 16.56 2.12
CA LYS A 118 2.24 17.46 1.63
C LYS A 118 2.71 18.90 1.70
N PHE A 119 2.58 19.61 0.59
CA PHE A 119 2.80 21.06 0.53
C PHE A 119 1.45 21.75 0.35
N VAL A 120 1.03 22.47 1.37
CA VAL A 120 -0.19 23.26 1.34
C VAL A 120 0.19 24.69 1.74
N ASP A 121 -0.11 25.65 0.88
CA ASP A 121 0.20 27.08 1.09
C ASP A 121 1.69 27.31 1.45
N GLY A 122 2.59 26.56 0.82
CA GLY A 122 4.04 26.68 1.06
C GLY A 122 4.56 25.96 2.30
N VAL A 123 3.71 25.28 3.06
CA VAL A 123 4.10 24.56 4.27
C VAL A 123 4.21 23.08 3.99
N SER A 124 5.38 22.50 4.29
CA SER A 124 5.63 21.06 4.24
C SER A 124 5.04 20.36 5.46
N LYS A 125 4.29 19.29 5.23
CA LYS A 125 3.73 18.42 6.27
C LYS A 125 4.12 16.97 5.99
N PRO A 126 5.25 16.50 6.54
CA PRO A 126 5.68 15.12 6.40
C PRO A 126 4.77 14.20 7.23
N GLN A 127 4.31 13.13 6.60
CA GLN A 127 3.41 12.13 7.19
C GLN A 127 3.74 10.74 6.68
N LEU A 128 3.20 9.75 7.35
CA LEU A 128 3.14 8.38 6.87
C LEU A 128 1.73 8.10 6.36
N GLY A 129 1.63 7.66 5.13
CA GLY A 129 0.37 7.29 4.50
C GLY A 129 0.12 5.79 4.58
N PHE A 130 -1.15 5.41 4.70
CA PHE A 130 -1.61 4.03 4.75
C PHE A 130 -2.69 3.79 3.73
N ARG A 131 -2.65 2.62 3.13
CA ARG A 131 -3.66 2.20 2.18
C ARG A 131 -3.92 0.70 2.28
N ILE A 132 -5.19 0.31 2.31
CA ILE A 132 -5.62 -1.08 2.14
C ILE A 132 -6.72 -1.10 1.10
N SER A 133 -6.67 -2.08 0.22
CA SER A 133 -7.75 -2.37 -0.72
C SER A 133 -8.03 -3.87 -0.80
N ASN A 134 -9.28 -4.20 -1.10
CA ASN A 134 -9.75 -5.55 -1.38
C ASN A 134 -10.97 -5.46 -2.28
N ASP A 135 -11.19 -6.45 -3.14
CA ASP A 135 -12.40 -6.57 -3.96
C ASP A 135 -13.63 -6.98 -3.14
N ARG A 136 -13.41 -7.53 -1.94
CA ARG A 136 -14.46 -7.88 -0.99
C ARG A 136 -14.73 -6.73 -0.03
N SER A 137 -15.97 -6.66 0.45
CA SER A 137 -16.38 -5.67 1.44
C SER A 137 -15.59 -5.86 2.75
N MET A 138 -14.74 -4.90 3.09
CA MET A 138 -14.12 -4.82 4.41
C MET A 138 -15.09 -4.16 5.39
N ARG A 139 -15.17 -4.70 6.61
CA ARG A 139 -16.10 -4.20 7.62
C ARG A 139 -15.63 -2.86 8.18
N ALA A 140 -16.44 -1.83 7.98
CA ALA A 140 -16.20 -0.50 8.53
C ALA A 140 -15.96 -0.55 10.05
N GLY A 141 -14.94 0.19 10.51
CA GLY A 141 -14.58 0.24 11.93
C GLY A 141 -13.51 -0.76 12.35
N PHE A 142 -13.13 -1.69 11.48
CA PHE A 142 -12.09 -2.70 11.72
C PHE A 142 -10.93 -2.64 10.74
N VAL A 143 -10.73 -1.51 10.08
CA VAL A 143 -9.58 -1.31 9.19
C VAL A 143 -8.65 -0.32 9.86
N LEU A 144 -7.56 -0.83 10.37
CA LEU A 144 -6.61 -0.10 11.20
C LEU A 144 -5.19 -0.25 10.65
N ALA A 145 -4.38 0.79 10.81
CA ALA A 145 -2.94 0.71 10.77
C ALA A 145 -2.43 0.85 12.22
N LEU A 146 -1.75 -0.16 12.73
CA LEU A 146 -1.17 -0.19 14.07
C LEU A 146 0.25 0.36 13.97
N LEU A 147 0.51 1.43 14.69
CA LEU A 147 1.81 2.12 14.71
C LEU A 147 2.69 1.57 15.82
N SER A 148 2.07 1.17 16.94
CA SER A 148 2.65 0.49 18.08
C SER A 148 1.58 -0.37 18.75
N ASP A 149 1.90 -1.01 19.87
CA ASP A 149 0.94 -1.84 20.61
C ASP A 149 -0.26 -1.03 21.13
N ASP A 150 -0.05 0.24 21.45
CA ASP A 150 -1.07 1.11 22.05
C ASP A 150 -1.62 2.16 21.07
N GLU A 151 -1.05 2.27 19.87
CA GLU A 151 -1.38 3.34 18.95
C GLU A 151 -1.81 2.83 17.57
N SER A 152 -2.95 3.30 17.11
CA SER A 152 -3.50 2.93 15.81
C SER A 152 -4.14 4.09 15.08
N VAL A 153 -4.19 3.97 13.76
CA VAL A 153 -4.95 4.86 12.88
C VAL A 153 -6.10 4.08 12.25
N LYS A 154 -7.32 4.56 12.50
CA LYS A 154 -8.51 4.03 11.83
C LYS A 154 -8.56 4.57 10.40
N LEU A 155 -8.56 3.65 9.44
CA LEU A 155 -8.63 4.01 8.03
C LEU A 155 -10.06 4.36 7.61
N LYS A 156 -10.19 5.33 6.71
CA LYS A 156 -11.46 5.77 6.13
C LYS A 156 -11.65 5.19 4.74
N ASN A 157 -12.87 4.80 4.41
CA ASN A 157 -13.22 4.25 3.10
C ASN A 157 -13.40 5.36 2.06
N TYR A 158 -12.74 5.19 0.92
CA TYR A 158 -12.87 6.03 -0.26
C TYR A 158 -12.98 5.10 -1.49
N ASN A 159 -14.20 4.83 -1.93
CA ASN A 159 -14.47 3.97 -3.10
C ASN A 159 -13.80 2.59 -3.00
N ASN A 160 -14.02 1.87 -1.90
CA ASN A 160 -13.44 0.55 -1.59
C ASN A 160 -11.91 0.55 -1.39
N VAL A 161 -11.29 1.70 -1.29
CA VAL A 161 -9.92 1.86 -0.82
C VAL A 161 -9.95 2.52 0.55
N TRP A 162 -9.37 1.87 1.52
CA TRP A 162 -9.24 2.40 2.87
C TRP A 162 -7.92 3.15 2.99
N LYS A 163 -7.97 4.39 3.44
CA LYS A 163 -6.82 5.29 3.53
C LYS A 163 -6.73 5.94 4.90
N GLY A 164 -5.52 6.25 5.32
CA GLY A 164 -5.24 7.01 6.53
C GLY A 164 -3.85 7.61 6.48
N GLU A 165 -3.57 8.50 7.41
CA GLU A 165 -2.28 9.15 7.55
C GLU A 165 -1.98 9.34 9.03
N ALA A 166 -0.69 9.33 9.39
CA ALA A 166 -0.20 9.64 10.71
C ALA A 166 0.96 10.61 10.64
N ASP A 167 1.16 11.37 11.71
CA ASP A 167 2.38 12.14 11.89
C ASP A 167 3.58 11.18 11.97
N ILE A 168 4.66 11.54 11.31
CA ILE A 168 5.87 10.72 11.25
C ILE A 168 6.50 10.48 12.63
N SER A 169 6.33 11.43 13.56
CA SER A 169 6.83 11.32 14.94
C SER A 169 6.18 10.21 15.75
N ARG A 170 5.04 9.68 15.29
CA ARG A 170 4.28 8.61 15.95
C ARG A 170 4.74 7.21 15.54
N VAL A 171 5.66 7.10 14.60
CA VAL A 171 6.11 5.83 14.05
C VAL A 171 7.51 5.52 14.58
N GLU A 172 7.60 4.50 15.41
CA GLU A 172 8.85 4.07 16.03
C GLU A 172 9.64 3.09 15.15
N ASP A 173 8.96 2.34 14.29
CA ASP A 173 9.54 1.32 13.44
C ASP A 173 9.07 1.50 12.00
N ARG A 174 9.81 0.93 11.04
CA ARG A 174 9.42 0.86 9.63
C ARG A 174 8.34 -0.19 9.34
N ARG A 175 8.00 -0.99 10.31
CA ARG A 175 6.99 -2.01 10.23
C ARG A 175 5.64 -1.46 10.68
N ILE A 176 4.69 -1.48 9.77
CA ILE A 176 3.30 -1.11 10.04
C ILE A 176 2.45 -2.37 9.99
N ARG A 177 1.70 -2.61 11.04
CA ARG A 177 0.78 -3.74 11.10
C ARG A 177 -0.61 -3.31 10.70
N PHE A 178 -1.10 -3.85 9.62
CA PHE A 178 -2.48 -3.67 9.23
C PHE A 178 -3.39 -4.70 9.91
N SER A 179 -4.58 -4.25 10.29
CA SER A 179 -5.63 -5.11 10.81
C SER A 179 -6.94 -4.80 10.10
N CYS A 180 -7.59 -5.81 9.54
CA CYS A 180 -8.88 -5.66 8.90
C CYS A 180 -9.76 -6.89 9.11
N ARG A 181 -11.08 -6.74 8.85
CA ARG A 181 -12.03 -7.83 8.84
C ARG A 181 -12.68 -7.93 7.47
N ILE A 182 -12.53 -9.10 6.85
CA ILE A 182 -13.07 -9.42 5.54
C ILE A 182 -14.15 -10.51 5.73
N GLY A 183 -15.42 -10.14 5.65
CA GLY A 183 -16.52 -11.05 6.00
C GLY A 183 -16.47 -11.48 7.46
N SER A 184 -16.25 -12.77 7.72
CA SER A 184 -16.06 -13.34 9.05
C SER A 184 -14.60 -13.36 9.51
N ASP A 185 -13.66 -13.20 8.59
CA ASP A 185 -12.25 -13.44 8.82
C ASP A 185 -11.52 -12.18 9.29
N TYR A 186 -10.75 -12.31 10.37
CA TYR A 186 -9.83 -11.29 10.82
C TYR A 186 -8.46 -11.54 10.18
N VAL A 187 -7.88 -10.48 9.65
CA VAL A 187 -6.57 -10.52 9.02
C VAL A 187 -5.71 -9.43 9.63
N LYS A 188 -4.55 -9.83 10.16
CA LYS A 188 -3.46 -8.93 10.50
C LYS A 188 -2.26 -9.30 9.65
N PHE A 189 -1.59 -8.32 9.10
CA PHE A 189 -0.38 -8.52 8.30
C PHE A 189 0.54 -7.33 8.44
N ASP A 190 1.82 -7.60 8.31
CA ASP A 190 2.84 -6.57 8.37
C ASP A 190 3.17 -6.06 6.96
N GLU A 191 3.42 -4.78 6.86
CA GLU A 191 3.92 -4.09 5.70
C GLU A 191 5.13 -3.25 6.10
N PHE A 192 6.14 -3.21 5.24
CA PHE A 192 7.39 -2.52 5.52
C PHE A 192 7.51 -1.28 4.66
N ILE A 193 7.99 -0.20 5.27
CA ILE A 193 8.36 1.00 4.55
C ILE A 193 9.75 0.77 3.98
N THR A 194 9.83 0.58 2.67
CA THR A 194 11.07 0.21 1.96
C THR A 194 11.99 1.38 1.72
N ALA A 195 11.47 2.60 1.61
CA ALA A 195 12.26 3.80 1.42
C ALA A 195 13.12 4.13 2.65
N ASP A 196 14.42 4.31 2.44
CA ASP A 196 15.36 4.60 3.52
C ASP A 196 15.17 5.97 4.15
N ASN A 197 14.72 6.93 3.37
CA ASN A 197 14.56 8.30 3.79
C ASN A 197 13.25 8.91 3.32
N PHE A 198 12.78 9.86 4.09
CA PHE A 198 11.71 10.74 3.69
C PHE A 198 12.12 11.53 2.44
N PRO A 199 11.28 11.61 1.39
CA PRO A 199 11.63 12.37 0.20
C PRO A 199 11.85 13.84 0.55
N SER A 200 13.07 14.32 0.34
CA SER A 200 13.48 15.70 0.62
C SER A 200 13.15 16.62 -0.55
N MET A 201 11.90 16.69 -0.94
CA MET A 201 11.48 17.68 -1.93
C MET A 201 11.16 19.01 -1.24
N ARG A 202 11.65 20.09 -1.79
CA ARG A 202 11.26 21.45 -1.37
C ARG A 202 10.16 21.97 -2.27
N LEU A 203 9.27 22.81 -1.74
CA LEU A 203 8.22 23.45 -2.51
C LEU A 203 8.79 24.28 -3.69
N THR A 204 9.99 24.83 -3.52
CA THR A 204 10.73 25.56 -4.55
C THR A 204 11.06 24.70 -5.77
N ASP A 205 10.98 23.39 -5.65
CA ASP A 205 11.26 22.45 -6.74
C ASP A 205 10.01 22.20 -7.61
N ILE A 206 8.85 22.68 -7.17
CA ILE A 206 7.58 22.60 -7.89
C ILE A 206 7.12 24.03 -8.19
N ASP A 207 7.33 24.47 -9.41
CA ASP A 207 6.85 25.76 -9.87
C ASP A 207 5.52 25.55 -10.60
N PHE A 208 4.43 25.99 -9.97
CA PHE A 208 3.11 25.95 -10.55
C PHE A 208 2.82 27.24 -11.30
N THR A 209 3.16 27.29 -12.55
CA THR A 209 2.62 28.32 -13.44
C THR A 209 1.33 27.82 -14.06
N SER A 210 0.21 28.40 -13.67
CA SER A 210 -1.05 28.17 -14.35
C SER A 210 -1.22 29.25 -15.42
N SER A 211 -1.30 28.88 -16.68
CA SER A 211 -1.60 29.79 -17.77
C SER A 211 -2.83 29.33 -18.53
N ILE A 212 -3.70 30.29 -18.83
CA ILE A 212 -4.74 30.11 -19.86
C ILE A 212 -4.10 30.48 -21.17
N LYS A 213 -3.94 29.54 -22.11
CA LYS A 213 -3.46 29.86 -23.44
C LYS A 213 -4.46 30.76 -24.17
N ALA A 214 -3.99 31.93 -24.63
CA ALA A 214 -4.78 32.82 -25.47
C ALA A 214 -5.29 32.06 -26.71
N GLY A 215 -6.58 32.13 -26.98
CA GLY A 215 -7.23 31.41 -28.11
C GLY A 215 -7.82 30.05 -27.74
N TYR A 216 -7.57 29.53 -26.55
CA TYR A 216 -8.16 28.28 -26.03
C TYR A 216 -8.76 28.54 -24.65
N PRO A 217 -9.96 29.12 -24.58
CA PRO A 217 -10.54 29.56 -23.29
C PRO A 217 -10.83 28.43 -22.30
N ASN A 218 -10.77 27.19 -22.74
CA ASN A 218 -11.14 26.02 -21.93
C ASN A 218 -9.95 25.09 -21.68
N GLN A 219 -8.76 25.64 -21.55
CA GLN A 219 -7.56 24.88 -21.19
C GLN A 219 -6.89 25.47 -19.96
N LEU A 220 -6.50 24.61 -19.04
CA LEU A 220 -5.63 24.93 -17.93
C LEU A 220 -4.35 24.11 -18.06
N GLU A 221 -3.24 24.80 -18.30
CA GLU A 221 -1.90 24.19 -18.33
C GLU A 221 -1.21 24.39 -16.99
N ILE A 222 -0.67 23.32 -16.45
CA ILE A 222 0.05 23.27 -15.20
C ILE A 222 1.44 22.78 -15.50
N GLU A 223 2.44 23.53 -15.06
CA GLU A 223 3.86 23.21 -15.26
C GLU A 223 4.53 22.94 -13.90
N TRP A 224 5.52 22.06 -13.89
CA TRP A 224 6.35 21.75 -12.71
C TRP A 224 7.72 21.24 -13.11
N ASN A 225 8.67 21.28 -12.19
CA ASN A 225 9.98 20.71 -12.37
C ASN A 225 9.96 19.19 -12.18
N LYS A 226 10.82 18.48 -12.92
CA LYS A 226 10.95 17.04 -12.76
C LYS A 226 11.45 16.69 -11.36
N PHE A 227 10.78 15.77 -10.72
CA PHE A 227 11.32 15.14 -9.51
C PHE A 227 12.39 14.12 -9.92
N GLU A 228 13.58 14.22 -9.35
CA GLU A 228 14.68 13.31 -9.63
C GLU A 228 14.48 11.99 -8.89
N GLY A 229 14.54 10.89 -9.61
CA GLY A 229 14.39 9.54 -9.09
C GLY A 229 14.01 8.55 -10.18
N GLU A 230 14.21 7.28 -9.89
CA GLU A 230 13.74 6.18 -10.73
C GLU A 230 12.27 5.87 -10.41
N ASN A 231 11.55 5.37 -11.39
CA ASN A 231 10.14 4.95 -11.26
C ASN A 231 9.21 6.05 -10.71
N VAL A 232 9.46 7.32 -11.02
CA VAL A 232 8.61 8.43 -10.63
C VAL A 232 7.52 8.67 -11.66
N TYR A 233 6.29 8.70 -11.18
CA TYR A 233 5.09 9.01 -11.94
C TYR A 233 4.33 10.15 -11.29
N TYR A 234 3.43 10.75 -12.04
CA TYR A 234 2.65 11.90 -11.58
C TYR A 234 1.16 11.62 -11.69
N LYS A 235 0.41 12.27 -10.82
CA LYS A 235 -1.04 12.22 -10.80
C LYS A 235 -1.59 13.61 -10.54
N MET A 236 -2.62 13.98 -11.30
CA MET A 236 -3.33 15.23 -11.14
C MET A 236 -4.75 14.98 -10.66
N GLU A 237 -5.18 15.73 -9.65
CA GLU A 237 -6.52 15.62 -9.08
C GLU A 237 -7.12 17.01 -8.85
N VAL A 238 -8.44 17.10 -9.05
CA VAL A 238 -9.28 18.24 -8.62
C VAL A 238 -10.33 17.70 -7.67
N TYR A 239 -10.48 18.30 -6.51
CA TYR A 239 -11.40 17.78 -5.48
C TYR A 239 -12.12 18.92 -4.73
N SER A 240 -13.11 18.55 -3.92
CA SER A 240 -13.85 19.47 -3.08
C SER A 240 -12.95 20.04 -1.97
N LYS A 241 -13.02 21.35 -1.76
CA LYS A 241 -12.32 22.01 -0.64
C LYS A 241 -12.79 21.49 0.73
N ASP A 242 -14.06 21.11 0.82
CA ASP A 242 -14.69 20.70 2.07
C ASP A 242 -14.51 19.20 2.35
N ASN A 243 -14.16 18.41 1.31
CA ASN A 243 -14.00 16.97 1.43
C ASN A 243 -13.05 16.43 0.34
N GLU A 244 -11.84 16.08 0.70
CA GLU A 244 -10.83 15.51 -0.22
C GLU A 244 -11.25 14.19 -0.87
N ALA A 245 -12.25 13.51 -0.31
CA ALA A 245 -12.80 12.29 -0.90
C ALA A 245 -13.76 12.57 -2.07
N ASP A 246 -14.27 13.78 -2.17
CA ASP A 246 -15.15 14.19 -3.26
C ASP A 246 -14.31 14.68 -4.44
N VAL A 247 -13.75 13.72 -5.19
CA VAL A 247 -12.86 13.95 -6.31
C VAL A 247 -13.70 14.23 -7.56
N TYR A 248 -13.45 15.37 -8.19
CA TYR A 248 -14.11 15.79 -9.44
C TYR A 248 -13.36 15.32 -10.67
N PHE A 249 -12.07 15.18 -10.56
CA PHE A 249 -11.20 14.72 -11.63
C PHE A 249 -9.96 14.02 -11.06
N GLU A 250 -9.56 12.94 -11.71
CA GLU A 250 -8.33 12.18 -11.46
C GLU A 250 -7.72 11.75 -12.78
N SER A 251 -6.44 12.02 -13.01
CA SER A 251 -5.74 11.73 -14.26
C SER A 251 -5.27 10.28 -14.42
N GLY A 252 -5.24 9.49 -13.37
CA GLY A 252 -4.39 8.32 -13.34
C GLY A 252 -2.90 8.68 -13.20
N LEU A 253 -2.03 7.66 -13.15
CA LEU A 253 -0.58 7.87 -13.16
C LEU A 253 -0.07 8.11 -14.58
N PHE A 254 0.82 9.09 -14.74
CA PHE A 254 1.48 9.40 -16.02
C PHE A 254 2.96 9.72 -15.79
N SER A 255 3.79 9.49 -16.81
CA SER A 255 5.20 9.84 -16.80
C SER A 255 5.42 11.34 -16.95
N TYR A 256 6.58 11.81 -16.52
CA TYR A 256 6.99 13.18 -16.78
C TYR A 256 7.17 13.40 -18.30
N ASP A 257 6.36 14.26 -18.87
CA ASP A 257 6.46 14.70 -20.24
C ASP A 257 6.52 16.22 -20.28
N ASN A 258 7.73 16.77 -20.46
CA ASN A 258 8.00 18.20 -20.51
C ASN A 258 7.51 19.04 -19.32
N GLY A 259 7.20 18.40 -18.18
CA GLY A 259 6.75 19.08 -16.97
C GLY A 259 5.42 19.80 -17.08
N LYS A 260 4.55 19.30 -17.95
CA LYS A 260 3.26 19.93 -18.22
C LYS A 260 2.11 18.94 -18.12
N TYR A 261 1.00 19.43 -17.63
CA TYR A 261 -0.28 18.73 -17.69
C TYR A 261 -1.38 19.70 -18.15
N THR A 262 -2.16 19.29 -19.13
CA THR A 262 -3.24 20.12 -19.67
C THR A 262 -4.59 19.54 -19.31
N LEU A 263 -5.37 20.26 -18.51
CA LEU A 263 -6.80 20.03 -18.39
C LEU A 263 -7.45 20.63 -19.66
N ASN A 264 -7.77 19.76 -20.61
CA ASN A 264 -8.36 20.18 -21.87
C ASN A 264 -9.88 20.40 -21.75
N GLU A 265 -10.49 20.94 -22.79
CA GLU A 265 -11.93 21.23 -22.85
C GLU A 265 -12.80 20.01 -22.51
N SER A 266 -12.43 18.82 -22.99
CA SER A 266 -13.16 17.58 -22.68
C SER A 266 -13.14 17.24 -21.20
N THR A 267 -11.98 17.38 -20.54
CA THR A 267 -11.81 17.15 -19.11
C THR A 267 -12.57 18.18 -18.29
N ILE A 268 -12.44 19.45 -18.65
CA ILE A 268 -13.19 20.55 -18.01
C ILE A 268 -14.71 20.34 -18.18
N GLY A 269 -15.14 19.91 -19.36
CA GLY A 269 -16.52 19.57 -19.62
C GLY A 269 -17.05 18.41 -18.78
N LYS A 270 -16.23 17.41 -18.49
CA LYS A 270 -16.59 16.33 -17.56
C LYS A 270 -16.76 16.82 -16.12
N ILE A 271 -15.85 17.67 -15.65
CA ILE A 271 -15.94 18.29 -14.33
C ILE A 271 -17.22 19.11 -14.21
N ASN A 272 -17.55 19.91 -15.22
CA ASN A 272 -18.74 20.77 -15.23
C ASN A 272 -20.04 19.97 -15.21
N LYS A 273 -20.09 18.79 -15.84
CA LYS A 273 -21.28 17.91 -15.84
C LYS A 273 -21.64 17.39 -14.45
N LEU A 274 -20.71 17.44 -13.50
CA LEU A 274 -20.99 17.05 -12.11
C LEU A 274 -21.88 18.06 -11.38
N ASN A 275 -22.08 19.27 -11.94
CA ASN A 275 -22.83 20.38 -11.34
C ASN A 275 -22.39 20.73 -9.90
N LYS A 276 -21.13 20.44 -9.58
CA LYS A 276 -20.56 20.64 -8.24
C LYS A 276 -19.68 21.89 -8.15
N ILE A 277 -19.40 22.53 -9.28
CA ILE A 277 -18.52 23.70 -9.38
C ILE A 277 -19.32 24.97 -9.19
N ASP A 278 -19.08 25.64 -8.07
CA ASP A 278 -19.60 26.97 -7.79
C ASP A 278 -18.65 28.04 -8.39
N SER A 279 -19.14 28.88 -9.24
CA SER A 279 -18.38 29.93 -9.95
C SER A 279 -17.71 30.96 -9.01
N LYS A 280 -18.11 31.01 -7.75
CA LYS A 280 -17.59 31.95 -6.75
C LYS A 280 -16.51 31.34 -5.86
N LYS A 281 -16.23 30.04 -6.00
CA LYS A 281 -15.29 29.32 -5.16
C LYS A 281 -13.97 29.02 -5.87
N GLU A 282 -12.96 28.72 -5.06
CA GLU A 282 -11.71 28.13 -5.47
C GLU A 282 -11.72 26.63 -5.17
N TYR A 283 -11.02 25.86 -5.98
CA TYR A 283 -10.93 24.42 -5.85
C TYR A 283 -9.48 23.97 -5.74
N PRO A 284 -9.17 23.05 -4.84
CA PRO A 284 -7.84 22.50 -4.74
C PRO A 284 -7.51 21.66 -5.99
N LEU A 285 -6.36 21.93 -6.57
CA LEU A 285 -5.70 21.15 -7.58
C LEU A 285 -4.48 20.52 -6.94
N ARG A 286 -4.40 19.20 -6.98
CA ARG A 286 -3.30 18.46 -6.37
C ARG A 286 -2.47 17.78 -7.45
N LEU A 287 -1.19 18.10 -7.50
CA LEU A 287 -0.18 17.31 -8.18
C LEU A 287 0.47 16.38 -7.15
N THR A 288 0.55 15.11 -7.48
CA THR A 288 1.26 14.12 -6.69
C THR A 288 2.38 13.52 -7.53
N ALA A 289 3.61 13.61 -7.06
CA ALA A 289 4.70 12.77 -7.53
C ALA A 289 4.70 11.48 -6.69
N VAL A 290 4.68 10.34 -7.37
CA VAL A 290 4.64 9.01 -6.75
C VAL A 290 5.88 8.26 -7.20
N MET A 291 6.74 7.89 -6.27
CA MET A 291 7.84 6.98 -6.52
C MET A 291 7.38 5.56 -6.21
N LEU A 292 7.36 4.71 -7.22
CA LEU A 292 6.94 3.32 -7.07
C LEU A 292 8.10 2.46 -6.59
N GLU A 293 7.78 1.43 -5.83
CA GLU A 293 8.77 0.44 -5.42
C GLU A 293 9.40 -0.25 -6.63
N PRO A 294 10.66 -0.70 -6.53
CA PRO A 294 11.33 -1.42 -7.60
C PRO A 294 10.52 -2.63 -8.08
N GLY A 295 10.38 -2.80 -9.38
CA GLY A 295 9.66 -3.92 -9.99
C GLY A 295 8.12 -3.78 -9.98
N VAL A 296 7.58 -2.71 -9.43
CA VAL A 296 6.13 -2.43 -9.43
C VAL A 296 5.71 -1.79 -10.77
N ALA A 297 4.61 -2.26 -11.34
CA ALA A 297 4.10 -1.71 -12.58
C ALA A 297 3.50 -0.31 -12.39
N SER A 298 3.59 0.53 -13.42
CA SER A 298 3.11 1.92 -13.37
C SER A 298 1.61 2.09 -13.15
N ASN A 299 0.82 1.04 -13.37
CA ASN A 299 -0.61 1.02 -13.04
C ASN A 299 -0.89 0.57 -11.60
N SER A 300 0.15 0.20 -10.86
CA SER A 300 0.02 -0.17 -9.45
C SER A 300 -0.26 1.05 -8.60
N VAL A 301 -0.87 0.77 -7.47
CA VAL A 301 -1.14 1.77 -6.43
C VAL A 301 -0.14 1.71 -5.29
N ILE A 302 0.77 0.76 -5.34
CA ILE A 302 1.83 0.56 -4.35
C ILE A 302 2.91 1.62 -4.58
N ALA A 303 3.27 2.34 -3.55
CA ALA A 303 4.21 3.44 -3.62
C ALA A 303 5.24 3.34 -2.50
N GLU A 304 6.49 3.62 -2.83
CA GLU A 304 7.56 3.79 -1.86
C GLU A 304 7.45 5.15 -1.15
N SER A 305 7.14 6.19 -1.92
CA SER A 305 6.93 7.52 -1.39
C SER A 305 6.02 8.36 -2.28
N ARG A 306 5.37 9.36 -1.67
CA ARG A 306 4.53 10.34 -2.37
C ARG A 306 4.88 11.75 -1.96
N ILE A 307 4.97 12.61 -2.94
CA ILE A 307 5.12 14.05 -2.74
C ILE A 307 3.89 14.70 -3.35
N GLN A 308 3.16 15.45 -2.54
CA GLN A 308 1.93 16.11 -2.95
C GLN A 308 2.08 17.60 -2.82
N ALA A 309 1.79 18.33 -3.88
CA ALA A 309 1.63 19.76 -3.85
C ALA A 309 0.19 20.13 -4.18
N VAL A 310 -0.38 21.03 -3.42
CA VAL A 310 -1.77 21.48 -3.58
C VAL A 310 -1.77 22.96 -3.89
N VAL A 311 -2.41 23.33 -4.98
CA VAL A 311 -2.69 24.73 -5.34
C VAL A 311 -4.18 24.93 -5.49
N TYR A 312 -4.64 26.16 -5.26
CA TYR A 312 -6.04 26.52 -5.43
C TYR A 312 -6.24 27.20 -6.78
N VAL A 313 -7.21 26.72 -7.54
CA VAL A 313 -7.59 27.33 -8.83
C VAL A 313 -8.98 27.94 -8.73
N THR A 314 -9.16 29.09 -9.36
CA THR A 314 -10.48 29.72 -9.41
C THR A 314 -11.44 28.92 -10.29
N ALA A 315 -12.71 28.89 -9.92
CA ALA A 315 -13.74 28.15 -10.65
C ALA A 315 -13.84 28.51 -12.13
N LYS A 316 -13.51 29.76 -12.51
CA LYS A 316 -13.52 30.19 -13.92
C LYS A 316 -12.65 29.31 -14.82
N TYR A 317 -11.51 28.82 -14.34
CA TYR A 317 -10.64 27.95 -15.10
C TYR A 317 -11.22 26.55 -15.28
N LEU A 318 -11.94 26.06 -14.26
CA LEU A 318 -12.60 24.75 -14.30
C LEU A 318 -13.93 24.80 -15.07
N LEU A 319 -14.55 25.96 -15.17
CA LEU A 319 -15.78 26.18 -15.91
C LEU A 319 -15.53 26.52 -17.39
N GLY A 320 -14.27 26.79 -17.77
CA GLY A 320 -13.94 27.18 -19.13
C GLY A 320 -14.49 28.54 -19.53
N LYS A 321 -14.52 29.50 -18.61
CA LYS A 321 -15.09 30.85 -18.81
C LYS A 321 -14.00 31.92 -18.75
#